data_2092d2605a715cb7687f804ade51ee6a
#
_entry.id   2092d2605a715cb7687f804ade51ee6a
#
_cell.length_a   1.000
_cell.length_b   1.000
_cell.length_c   1.000
_cell.angle_alpha   90.00
_cell.angle_beta   90.00
_cell.angle_gamma   90.00
#
_symmetry.space_group_name_H-M   'P 1'
#
loop_
_entity.id
_entity.type
_entity.pdbx_description
1 polymer ?
#
loop_
_entity_poly.entity_id
_entity_poly.type
_entity_poly.pdbx_seq_one_letter_code
_entity_poly.pdbx_strand_id
1 'polypeptide(L)'
;MLVKRQPLFEKSVNKNCIYKLNDNFLTFWFRYLYKYNYLVELKMFDELRKIVLDDFAVFSRWMLEGYFKAKFAESHLYTRMGAWWDRKGENEIDLVCENELTGAMDFYEIKRDATRFRKDRLLTKVAAFFEKNPSRHGRTENIQALSLSDM
;
A
#
# COMPACT_ATOMS: atom_id res chain seq x y z
N MET A 1 -8.85 14.53 5.50
CA MET A 1 -8.70 13.97 6.87
C MET A 1 -7.40 13.17 6.97
N LEU A 2 -6.66 13.30 8.07
CA LEU A 2 -5.47 12.50 8.32
C LEU A 2 -5.87 11.14 8.91
N VAL A 3 -5.33 10.06 8.33
CA VAL A 3 -5.55 8.70 8.82
C VAL A 3 -4.24 8.13 9.31
N LYS A 4 -4.25 7.56 10.52
CA LYS A 4 -3.12 6.82 11.07
C LYS A 4 -3.04 5.45 10.41
N ARG A 5 -1.90 5.11 9.80
CA ARG A 5 -1.56 3.78 9.30
C ARG A 5 -0.56 3.14 10.26
N GLN A 6 -0.81 1.90 10.60
CA GLN A 6 0.10 1.07 11.39
C GLN A 6 0.17 -0.32 10.76
N PRO A 7 1.26 -1.07 10.98
CA PRO A 7 1.36 -2.43 10.49
C PRO A 7 0.20 -3.28 10.98
N LEU A 8 -0.34 -4.12 10.11
CA LEU A 8 -1.41 -5.04 10.50
C LEU A 8 -0.93 -5.94 11.65
N PHE A 9 -1.77 -6.15 12.65
CA PHE A 9 -1.54 -6.91 13.89
C PHE A 9 -0.56 -6.26 14.91
N GLU A 10 -0.03 -5.07 14.64
CA GLU A 10 0.77 -4.38 15.63
C GLU A 10 -0.12 -3.71 16.69
N LYS A 11 0.33 -3.75 17.97
CA LYS A 11 -0.41 -3.08 19.07
C LYS A 11 -0.40 -1.59 18.88
N SER A 12 -1.53 -0.92 19.13
CA SER A 12 -1.76 0.51 18.87
C SER A 12 -0.80 1.47 19.60
N VAL A 13 -0.05 0.99 20.56
CA VAL A 13 0.91 1.78 21.40
C VAL A 13 2.28 1.91 20.72
N ASN A 14 2.54 1.21 19.63
CA ASN A 14 3.83 1.23 18.99
C ASN A 14 4.07 2.50 18.18
N LYS A 15 5.33 2.99 18.25
CA LYS A 15 5.80 4.18 17.50
C LYS A 15 5.92 3.96 15.98
N ASN A 16 5.65 2.74 15.49
CA ASN A 16 5.73 2.36 14.09
C ASN A 16 4.42 2.70 13.35
N CYS A 17 4.06 3.97 13.33
CA CYS A 17 2.86 4.43 12.63
C CYS A 17 3.19 5.58 11.68
N ILE A 18 2.46 5.66 10.58
CA ILE A 18 2.56 6.69 9.55
C ILE A 18 1.21 7.40 9.45
N TYR A 19 1.23 8.73 9.34
CA TYR A 19 0.02 9.51 9.06
C TYR A 19 -0.06 9.80 7.57
N LYS A 20 -1.22 9.55 6.98
CA LYS A 20 -1.49 9.78 5.56
C LYS A 20 -2.77 10.59 5.38
N LEU A 21 -2.78 11.46 4.37
CA LEU A 21 -4.02 12.08 3.89
C LEU A 21 -4.89 11.01 3.25
N ASN A 22 -6.15 10.92 3.70
CA ASN A 22 -7.15 10.01 3.13
C ASN A 22 -8.02 10.74 2.11
N ASP A 23 -7.37 11.46 1.20
CA ASP A 23 -8.00 12.19 0.11
C ASP A 23 -7.01 12.27 -1.05
N ASN A 24 -7.38 11.70 -2.18
CA ASN A 24 -6.49 11.60 -3.34
C ASN A 24 -6.27 12.95 -4.00
N PHE A 25 -7.30 13.80 -4.04
CA PHE A 25 -7.19 15.14 -4.59
C PHE A 25 -6.27 16.01 -3.74
N LEU A 26 -6.48 16.06 -2.42
CA LEU A 26 -5.61 16.81 -1.52
C LEU A 26 -4.17 16.27 -1.53
N THR A 27 -3.99 14.96 -1.63
CA THR A 27 -2.65 14.36 -1.76
C THR A 27 -1.96 14.82 -3.03
N PHE A 28 -2.67 14.83 -4.16
CA PHE A 28 -2.18 15.37 -5.43
C PHE A 28 -1.87 16.86 -5.32
N TRP A 29 -2.81 17.63 -4.76
CA TRP A 29 -2.71 19.08 -4.63
C TRP A 29 -1.49 19.49 -3.80
N PHE A 30 -1.30 18.92 -2.60
CA PHE A 30 -0.13 19.22 -1.77
C PHE A 30 1.19 18.75 -2.40
N ARG A 31 1.18 17.60 -3.08
CA ARG A 31 2.38 17.03 -3.68
C ARG A 31 2.91 17.83 -4.86
N TYR A 32 1.99 18.39 -5.67
CA TYR A 32 2.34 19.05 -6.93
C TYR A 32 1.99 20.53 -6.96
N LEU A 33 0.76 20.89 -6.72
CA LEU A 33 0.31 22.27 -6.91
C LEU A 33 0.79 23.18 -5.79
N TYR A 34 0.64 22.77 -4.56
CA TYR A 34 1.08 23.57 -3.42
C TYR A 34 2.62 23.63 -3.32
N LYS A 35 3.30 22.50 -3.45
CA LYS A 35 4.77 22.43 -3.39
C LYS A 35 5.44 23.26 -4.46
N TYR A 36 4.88 23.32 -5.66
CA TYR A 36 5.40 24.04 -6.83
C TYR A 36 4.54 25.25 -7.19
N ASN A 37 3.93 25.90 -6.19
CA ASN A 37 3.03 27.02 -6.37
C ASN A 37 3.64 28.17 -7.21
N TYR A 38 4.94 28.40 -7.07
CA TYR A 38 5.66 29.39 -7.86
C TYR A 38 5.58 29.14 -9.38
N LEU A 39 5.54 27.86 -9.82
CA LEU A 39 5.33 27.54 -11.25
C LEU A 39 3.89 27.85 -11.69
N VAL A 40 2.93 27.64 -10.78
CA VAL A 40 1.52 27.98 -11.04
C VAL A 40 1.34 29.50 -11.17
N GLU A 41 1.94 30.28 -10.28
CA GLU A 41 1.88 31.75 -10.30
C GLU A 41 2.54 32.34 -11.55
N LEU A 42 3.67 31.76 -11.98
CA LEU A 42 4.37 32.16 -13.21
C LEU A 42 3.76 31.58 -14.49
N LYS A 43 2.67 30.79 -14.39
CA LYS A 43 2.02 30.08 -15.50
C LYS A 43 2.97 29.13 -16.28
N MET A 44 3.97 28.61 -15.63
CA MET A 44 4.94 27.66 -16.19
C MET A 44 4.37 26.22 -16.12
N PHE A 45 3.23 25.99 -16.81
CA PHE A 45 2.50 24.73 -16.71
C PHE A 45 3.21 23.56 -17.38
N ASP A 46 4.03 23.79 -18.38
CA ASP A 46 4.80 22.71 -19.04
C ASP A 46 5.86 22.13 -18.11
N GLU A 47 6.53 22.96 -17.33
CA GLU A 47 7.49 22.54 -16.31
C GLU A 47 6.80 21.77 -15.19
N LEU A 48 5.68 22.29 -14.70
CA LEU A 48 4.89 21.59 -13.69
C LEU A 48 4.38 20.23 -14.21
N ARG A 49 3.93 20.16 -15.46
CA ARG A 49 3.53 18.90 -16.11
C ARG A 49 4.66 17.88 -16.15
N LYS A 50 5.88 18.28 -16.49
CA LYS A 50 7.05 17.39 -16.48
C LYS A 50 7.28 16.81 -15.10
N ILE A 51 7.26 17.64 -14.04
CA ILE A 51 7.42 17.20 -12.65
C ILE A 51 6.36 16.18 -12.27
N VAL A 52 5.10 16.44 -12.64
CA VAL A 52 3.99 15.51 -12.36
C VAL A 52 4.21 14.17 -13.08
N LEU A 53 4.55 14.21 -14.36
CA LEU A 53 4.73 12.99 -15.16
C LEU A 53 5.91 12.14 -14.68
N ASP A 54 7.02 12.76 -14.29
CA ASP A 54 8.20 12.07 -13.77
C ASP A 54 7.92 11.33 -12.46
N ASP A 55 7.07 11.88 -11.61
CA ASP A 55 6.72 11.31 -10.32
C ASP A 55 5.41 10.49 -10.32
N PHE A 56 4.65 10.54 -11.41
CA PHE A 56 3.31 9.93 -11.48
C PHE A 56 3.31 8.42 -11.22
N ALA A 57 4.38 7.73 -11.55
CA ALA A 57 4.53 6.31 -11.28
C ALA A 57 4.49 6.00 -9.77
N VAL A 58 5.14 6.85 -8.97
CA VAL A 58 5.17 6.71 -7.51
C VAL A 58 3.83 7.09 -6.90
N PHE A 59 3.27 8.22 -7.34
CA PHE A 59 1.97 8.70 -6.87
C PHE A 59 0.85 7.69 -7.15
N SER A 60 0.76 7.19 -8.39
CA SER A 60 -0.32 6.27 -8.81
C SER A 60 -0.19 4.88 -8.17
N ARG A 61 1.00 4.44 -7.77
CA ARG A 61 1.16 3.21 -6.98
C ARG A 61 0.37 3.29 -5.67
N TRP A 62 0.46 4.40 -4.95
CA TRP A 62 -0.28 4.59 -3.70
C TRP A 62 -1.80 4.61 -3.89
N MET A 63 -2.26 5.15 -5.03
CA MET A 63 -3.67 5.12 -5.39
C MET A 63 -4.14 3.69 -5.66
N LEU A 64 -3.30 2.90 -6.32
CA LEU A 64 -3.59 1.51 -6.64
C LEU A 64 -3.69 0.63 -5.37
N GLU A 65 -2.82 0.85 -4.38
CA GLU A 65 -2.91 0.20 -3.07
C GLU A 65 -4.26 0.50 -2.38
N GLY A 66 -4.69 1.77 -2.41
CA GLY A 66 -5.97 2.20 -1.88
C GLY A 66 -7.15 1.56 -2.59
N TYR A 67 -7.09 1.46 -3.92
CA TYR A 67 -8.10 0.83 -4.76
C TYR A 67 -8.31 -0.65 -4.40
N PHE A 68 -7.24 -1.46 -4.38
CA PHE A 68 -7.37 -2.88 -4.05
C PHE A 68 -7.85 -3.10 -2.62
N LYS A 69 -7.42 -2.28 -1.67
CA LYS A 69 -7.93 -2.33 -0.30
C LYS A 69 -9.44 -2.06 -0.25
N ALA A 70 -9.93 -1.08 -0.98
CA ALA A 70 -11.37 -0.80 -1.08
C ALA A 70 -12.13 -1.93 -1.76
N LYS A 71 -11.63 -2.42 -2.91
CA LYS A 71 -12.22 -3.54 -3.65
C LYS A 71 -12.38 -4.80 -2.78
N PHE A 72 -11.37 -5.13 -1.99
CA PHE A 72 -11.45 -6.28 -1.08
C PHE A 72 -12.33 -6.03 0.14
N ALA A 73 -12.42 -4.78 0.61
CA ALA A 73 -13.38 -4.45 1.67
C ALA A 73 -14.83 -4.64 1.21
N GLU A 74 -15.14 -4.24 -0.02
CA GLU A 74 -16.46 -4.41 -0.62
C GLU A 74 -16.81 -5.87 -0.90
N SER A 75 -15.83 -6.74 -1.12
CA SER A 75 -16.06 -8.16 -1.35
C SER A 75 -16.52 -8.94 -0.11
N HIS A 76 -16.27 -8.39 1.09
CA HIS A 76 -16.55 -9.04 2.39
C HIS A 76 -15.87 -10.42 2.58
N LEU A 77 -14.86 -10.74 1.77
CA LEU A 77 -14.12 -12.01 1.86
C LEU A 77 -13.15 -12.04 3.05
N TYR A 78 -12.73 -10.89 3.52
CA TYR A 78 -11.73 -10.77 4.57
C TYR A 78 -12.27 -10.01 5.77
N THR A 79 -11.92 -10.48 6.98
CA THR A 79 -12.31 -9.83 8.23
C THR A 79 -11.31 -8.75 8.66
N ARG A 80 -10.06 -8.88 8.22
CA ARG A 80 -8.99 -7.91 8.46
C ARG A 80 -8.12 -7.73 7.23
N MET A 81 -7.72 -6.49 6.98
CA MET A 81 -6.84 -6.14 5.87
C MET A 81 -5.95 -4.95 6.22
N GLY A 82 -4.73 -4.98 5.77
CA GLY A 82 -3.80 -3.87 5.92
C GLY A 82 -2.43 -4.15 5.34
N ALA A 83 -1.60 -3.13 5.23
CA ALA A 83 -0.20 -3.31 4.94
C ALA A 83 0.55 -3.81 6.19
N TRP A 84 1.65 -4.48 5.96
CA TRP A 84 2.55 -4.87 7.03
C TRP A 84 3.98 -4.46 6.69
N TRP A 85 4.71 -3.99 7.68
CA TRP A 85 6.14 -3.70 7.58
C TRP A 85 6.83 -3.96 8.91
N ASP A 86 8.09 -4.34 8.87
CA ASP A 86 8.90 -4.51 10.07
C ASP A 86 9.40 -3.16 10.62
N ARG A 87 9.95 -3.18 11.84
CA ARG A 87 10.45 -1.98 12.50
C ARG A 87 11.55 -1.25 11.76
N LYS A 88 12.33 -1.98 10.97
CA LYS A 88 13.45 -1.42 10.19
C LYS A 88 13.00 -0.92 8.82
N GLY A 89 11.80 -1.28 8.37
CA GLY A 89 11.30 -1.00 7.04
C GLY A 89 11.99 -1.80 5.93
N GLU A 90 12.69 -2.88 6.29
CA GLU A 90 13.38 -3.76 5.33
C GLU A 90 12.40 -4.70 4.62
N ASN A 91 11.36 -5.11 5.33
CA ASN A 91 10.31 -5.98 4.81
C ASN A 91 8.96 -5.25 4.87
N GLU A 92 8.36 -5.02 3.71
CA GLU A 92 7.03 -4.44 3.57
C GLU A 92 6.18 -5.32 2.65
N ILE A 93 4.96 -5.63 3.06
CA ILE A 93 3.93 -6.29 2.26
C ILE A 93 2.82 -5.29 2.04
N ASP A 94 2.49 -5.01 0.79
CA ASP A 94 1.56 -3.94 0.41
C ASP A 94 0.13 -4.22 0.92
N LEU A 95 -0.29 -5.50 0.91
CA LEU A 95 -1.59 -5.90 1.42
C LEU A 95 -1.56 -7.33 1.99
N VAL A 96 -1.91 -7.44 3.26
CA VAL A 96 -2.16 -8.71 3.97
C VAL A 96 -3.65 -8.77 4.26
N CYS A 97 -4.27 -9.87 3.91
CA CYS A 97 -5.70 -10.12 4.10
C CYS A 97 -5.90 -11.36 4.95
N GLU A 98 -6.76 -11.27 5.96
CA GLU A 98 -7.09 -12.38 6.86
C GLU A 98 -8.61 -12.59 6.89
N ASN A 99 -9.02 -13.84 6.81
CA ASN A 99 -10.34 -14.25 7.19
C ASN A 99 -10.26 -15.06 8.50
N GLU A 100 -10.62 -14.43 9.60
CA GLU A 100 -10.52 -15.04 10.94
C GLU A 100 -11.44 -16.26 11.10
N LEU A 101 -12.53 -16.33 10.34
CA LEU A 101 -13.51 -17.43 10.44
C LEU A 101 -12.98 -18.71 9.80
N THR A 102 -12.22 -18.60 8.71
CA THR A 102 -11.66 -19.75 7.97
C THR A 102 -10.18 -19.99 8.32
N GLY A 103 -9.51 -19.02 8.96
CA GLY A 103 -8.08 -19.04 9.19
C GLY A 103 -7.25 -18.80 7.92
N ALA A 104 -7.88 -18.38 6.82
CA ALA A 104 -7.19 -18.12 5.56
C ALA A 104 -6.43 -16.78 5.62
N MET A 105 -5.24 -16.77 5.06
CA MET A 105 -4.40 -15.55 4.91
C MET A 105 -3.86 -15.45 3.49
N ASP A 106 -4.01 -14.26 2.91
CA ASP A 106 -3.52 -13.93 1.58
C ASP A 106 -2.55 -12.75 1.64
N PHE A 107 -1.54 -12.80 0.78
CA PHE A 107 -0.47 -11.81 0.73
C PHE A 107 -0.32 -11.29 -0.69
N TYR A 108 -0.40 -9.97 -0.84
CA TYR A 108 -0.34 -9.32 -2.14
C TYR A 108 0.75 -8.25 -2.18
N GLU A 109 1.50 -8.24 -3.27
CA GLU A 109 2.37 -7.15 -3.65
C GLU A 109 1.71 -6.37 -4.78
N ILE A 110 1.59 -5.04 -4.63
CA ILE A 110 0.86 -4.20 -5.59
C ILE A 110 1.86 -3.51 -6.50
N LYS A 111 1.76 -3.78 -7.81
CA LYS A 111 2.64 -3.24 -8.85
C LYS A 111 1.79 -2.59 -9.95
N ARG A 112 2.27 -1.51 -10.54
CA ARG A 112 1.63 -0.97 -11.76
C ARG A 112 1.77 -1.93 -12.95
N ASP A 113 2.90 -2.62 -13.01
CA ASP A 113 3.28 -3.56 -14.05
C ASP A 113 3.55 -4.94 -13.42
N ALA A 114 2.73 -5.91 -13.76
CA ALA A 114 2.81 -7.28 -13.24
C ALA A 114 4.16 -7.96 -13.56
N THR A 115 4.83 -7.56 -14.65
CA THR A 115 6.14 -8.13 -15.05
C THR A 115 7.25 -7.85 -14.04
N ARG A 116 7.09 -6.83 -13.20
CA ARG A 116 8.04 -6.45 -12.16
C ARG A 116 7.88 -7.24 -10.86
N PHE A 117 6.90 -8.13 -10.81
CA PHE A 117 6.68 -8.96 -9.62
C PHE A 117 7.76 -10.03 -9.48
N ARG A 118 8.20 -10.20 -8.24
CA ARG A 118 9.19 -11.23 -7.84
C ARG A 118 8.60 -12.05 -6.71
N LYS A 119 8.09 -13.23 -7.03
CA LYS A 119 7.42 -14.12 -6.09
C LYS A 119 8.35 -14.55 -4.95
N ASP A 120 9.61 -14.83 -5.26
CA ASP A 120 10.67 -15.19 -4.31
C ASP A 120 10.85 -14.11 -3.22
N ARG A 121 10.86 -12.84 -3.61
CA ARG A 121 10.94 -11.71 -2.68
C ARG A 121 9.71 -11.61 -1.78
N LEU A 122 8.52 -11.80 -2.33
CA LEU A 122 7.29 -11.77 -1.53
C LEU A 122 7.27 -12.95 -0.54
N LEU A 123 7.70 -14.13 -0.95
CA LEU A 123 7.82 -15.29 -0.05
C LEU A 123 8.78 -15.02 1.12
N THR A 124 9.92 -14.37 0.89
CA THR A 124 10.85 -13.96 1.96
C THR A 124 10.19 -13.00 2.96
N LYS A 125 9.43 -12.02 2.46
CA LYS A 125 8.67 -11.08 3.30
C LYS A 125 7.57 -11.78 4.11
N VAL A 126 6.87 -12.74 3.51
CA VAL A 126 5.85 -13.56 4.18
C VAL A 126 6.46 -14.40 5.29
N ALA A 127 7.65 -15.00 5.07
CA ALA A 127 8.37 -15.69 6.12
C ALA A 127 8.70 -14.75 7.29
N ALA A 128 9.24 -13.56 7.02
CA ALA A 128 9.52 -12.55 8.03
C ALA A 128 8.24 -12.09 8.78
N PHE A 129 7.11 -12.01 8.07
CA PHE A 129 5.82 -11.73 8.68
C PHE A 129 5.43 -12.80 9.72
N PHE A 130 5.53 -14.10 9.39
CA PHE A 130 5.18 -15.19 10.30
C PHE A 130 6.15 -15.30 11.48
N GLU A 131 7.44 -15.01 11.29
CA GLU A 131 8.40 -14.93 12.39
C GLU A 131 7.99 -13.88 13.44
N LYS A 132 7.46 -12.74 12.99
CA LYS A 132 6.97 -11.66 13.88
C LYS A 132 5.59 -11.92 14.45
N ASN A 133 4.79 -12.76 13.80
CA ASN A 133 3.42 -13.07 14.17
C ASN A 133 3.21 -14.60 14.31
N PRO A 134 3.91 -15.28 15.24
CA PRO A 134 3.90 -16.75 15.35
C PRO A 134 2.53 -17.32 15.67
N SER A 135 1.65 -16.55 16.28
CA SER A 135 0.26 -16.95 16.57
C SER A 135 -0.66 -16.93 15.34
N ARG A 136 -0.16 -16.46 14.18
CA ARG A 136 -0.91 -16.25 12.95
C ARG A 136 -0.58 -17.28 11.86
N HIS A 137 -0.05 -18.45 12.22
CA HIS A 137 0.17 -19.55 11.28
C HIS A 137 -1.16 -20.06 10.72
N GLY A 138 -1.79 -19.22 9.89
CA GLY A 138 -2.98 -19.57 9.17
C GLY A 138 -2.65 -20.30 7.85
N ARG A 139 -3.68 -20.82 7.21
CA ARG A 139 -3.57 -21.41 5.89
C ARG A 139 -3.39 -20.30 4.86
N THR A 140 -2.20 -20.20 4.28
CA THR A 140 -1.92 -19.28 3.17
C THR A 140 -2.55 -19.85 1.90
N GLU A 141 -3.47 -19.10 1.28
CA GLU A 141 -4.14 -19.48 0.04
C GLU A 141 -3.52 -18.80 -1.17
N ASN A 142 -3.26 -17.49 -1.07
CA ASN A 142 -2.72 -16.73 -2.19
C ASN A 142 -1.47 -15.93 -1.81
N ILE A 143 -0.44 -16.04 -2.66
CA ILE A 143 0.76 -15.19 -2.64
C ILE A 143 1.02 -14.72 -4.06
N GLN A 144 0.59 -13.49 -4.39
CA GLN A 144 0.61 -13.00 -5.76
C GLN A 144 0.74 -11.48 -5.87
N ALA A 145 0.97 -11.01 -7.10
CA ALA A 145 0.87 -9.59 -7.42
C ALA A 145 -0.57 -9.21 -7.77
N LEU A 146 -0.89 -7.94 -7.50
CA LEU A 146 -2.03 -7.23 -8.06
C LEU A 146 -1.53 -6.04 -8.88
N SER A 147 -2.11 -5.80 -10.03
CA SER A 147 -1.66 -4.78 -10.96
C SER A 147 -2.82 -4.05 -11.64
N LEU A 148 -2.52 -3.13 -12.54
CA LEU A 148 -3.54 -2.44 -13.33
C LEU A 148 -4.42 -3.40 -14.15
N SER A 149 -3.91 -4.58 -14.51
CA SER A 149 -4.68 -5.60 -15.23
C SER A 149 -5.73 -6.32 -14.37
N ASP A 150 -5.67 -6.17 -13.05
CA ASP A 150 -6.57 -6.82 -12.09
C ASP A 150 -7.68 -5.87 -11.57
N MET A 151 -7.75 -4.65 -12.14
CA MET A 151 -8.74 -3.62 -11.79
C MET A 151 -10.14 -3.93 -12.30
#